data_4d67a241d263a5a8fc2a4654feb9bfc7
#
_entry.id   4d67a241d263a5a8fc2a4654feb9bfc7
#
_cell.length_a   1.000
_cell.length_b   1.000
_cell.length_c   1.000
_cell.angle_alpha   90.00
_cell.angle_beta   90.00
_cell.angle_gamma   90.00
#
_symmetry.space_group_name_H-M   'P 1'
#
loop_
_entity.id
_entity.type
_entity.pdbx_description
1 polymer ?
#
loop_
_entity_poly.entity_id
_entity_poly.type
_entity_poly.pdbx_seq_one_letter_code
_entity_poly.pdbx_strand_id
1 'polypeptide(L)'
;VSAGVRAEYYRVNNHHREAETKIFGTKVPFRPVFRAGLNYQLADYSFIRASFGQGYRNPSINEKYLRKDIGGVGVYPNLDIKPEKGFNAELGFKQGYKIGNFQGFVDVAGFYTQYKDMVEFQFGLFNNADYTMINSISDAIRMITGGQGFGIGAQFHNVSKAQIYGVEISTNGVYNFNKNTKLFYNLGYVYTEPRDADYKERNEAEDLYTDPLQMKEKSNTGKYLKYRPKHSFKATVDFQWKRINLGANVAWKSKILAVDYLMMDERPKAQLDLMDY
;
A
#
# COMPACT_ATOMS: atom_id res chain seq x y z
N VAL A 1 3.00 20.74 19.84
CA VAL A 1 1.84 19.85 19.74
C VAL A 1 0.90 20.41 18.69
N SER A 2 0.37 19.55 17.81
CA SER A 2 -0.66 19.90 16.84
C SER A 2 -1.79 18.88 16.92
N ALA A 3 -3.02 19.35 16.71
CA ALA A 3 -4.19 18.50 16.58
C ALA A 3 -5.11 19.09 15.52
N GLY A 4 -5.81 18.24 14.80
CA GLY A 4 -6.71 18.66 13.74
C GLY A 4 -7.85 17.66 13.53
N VAL A 5 -8.98 18.19 13.09
CA VAL A 5 -10.13 17.42 12.65
C VAL A 5 -10.48 17.86 11.24
N ARG A 6 -10.69 16.92 10.34
CA ARG A 6 -11.17 17.16 8.98
C ARG A 6 -12.52 16.46 8.82
N ALA A 7 -13.52 17.17 8.37
CA ALA A 7 -14.79 16.59 7.98
C ALA A 7 -14.85 16.49 6.46
N GLU A 8 -15.13 15.30 5.96
CA GLU A 8 -15.24 15.05 4.52
C GLU A 8 -16.69 14.77 4.15
N TYR A 9 -17.15 15.44 3.10
CA TYR A 9 -18.42 15.19 2.45
C TYR A 9 -18.16 14.77 1.01
N TYR A 10 -18.74 13.65 0.59
CA TYR A 10 -18.60 13.13 -0.76
C TYR A 10 -19.98 12.76 -1.34
N ARG A 11 -20.28 13.30 -2.50
CA ARG A 11 -21.49 12.95 -3.24
C ARG A 11 -21.28 13.20 -4.74
N VAL A 12 -21.50 12.16 -5.53
CA VAL A 12 -21.57 12.25 -7.00
C VAL A 12 -23.02 12.16 -7.44
N ASN A 13 -23.76 11.18 -6.90
CA ASN A 13 -25.19 10.99 -7.15
C ASN A 13 -25.84 10.32 -5.91
N ASN A 14 -27.10 9.91 -6.03
CA ASN A 14 -27.82 9.29 -4.91
C ASN A 14 -27.29 7.91 -4.51
N HIS A 15 -26.61 7.20 -5.41
CA HIS A 15 -26.03 5.87 -5.16
C HIS A 15 -24.55 5.94 -4.84
N HIS A 16 -23.86 6.97 -5.33
CA HIS A 16 -22.42 7.17 -5.11
C HIS A 16 -22.24 8.42 -4.23
N ARG A 17 -22.40 8.21 -2.93
CA ARG A 17 -22.31 9.24 -1.91
C ARG A 17 -21.66 8.69 -0.63
N GLU A 18 -21.24 9.61 0.23
CA GLU A 18 -20.73 9.28 1.57
C GLU A 18 -21.79 8.52 2.37
N ALA A 19 -21.35 7.45 3.03
CA ALA A 19 -22.20 6.75 3.98
C ALA A 19 -22.40 7.63 5.23
N GLU A 20 -23.64 7.67 5.73
CA GLU A 20 -23.96 8.41 6.94
C GLU A 20 -23.12 7.89 8.12
N THR A 21 -22.44 8.79 8.78
CA THR A 21 -21.69 8.51 10.01
C THR A 21 -22.57 8.85 11.21
N LYS A 22 -22.57 8.01 12.25
CA LYS A 22 -23.25 8.33 13.51
C LYS A 22 -22.27 9.04 14.45
N ILE A 23 -22.61 10.26 14.84
CA ILE A 23 -21.88 11.04 15.86
C ILE A 23 -22.86 11.32 17.00
N PHE A 24 -22.55 10.82 18.20
CA PHE A 24 -23.42 10.91 19.37
C PHE A 24 -24.89 10.50 19.10
N GLY A 25 -25.06 9.42 18.32
CA GLY A 25 -26.38 8.93 17.95
C GLY A 25 -27.04 9.61 16.75
N THR A 26 -26.57 10.78 16.34
CA THR A 26 -27.09 11.54 15.19
C THR A 26 -26.40 11.12 13.91
N LYS A 27 -27.17 10.85 12.86
CA LYS A 27 -26.64 10.57 11.53
C LYS A 27 -26.22 11.87 10.84
N VAL A 28 -24.97 11.93 10.43
CA VAL A 28 -24.42 13.07 9.69
C VAL A 28 -23.88 12.62 8.32
N PRO A 29 -24.03 13.43 7.26
CA PRO A 29 -23.64 13.08 5.90
C PRO A 29 -22.14 13.32 5.63
N PHE A 30 -21.32 13.38 6.65
CA PHE A 30 -19.90 13.59 6.54
C PHE A 30 -19.13 12.67 7.49
N ARG A 31 -17.84 12.47 7.22
CA ARG A 31 -16.95 11.66 8.04
C ARG A 31 -15.86 12.52 8.67
N PRO A 32 -15.78 12.58 10.00
CA PRO A 32 -14.65 13.19 10.68
C PRO A 32 -13.44 12.25 10.66
N VAL A 33 -12.27 12.81 10.42
CA VAL A 33 -10.97 12.16 10.57
C VAL A 33 -10.08 13.01 11.46
N PHE A 34 -9.37 12.35 12.38
CA PHE A 34 -8.57 13.00 13.41
C PHE A 34 -7.10 12.87 13.07
N ARG A 35 -6.34 13.91 13.42
CA ARG A 35 -4.87 13.92 13.35
C ARG A 35 -4.31 14.56 14.61
N ALA A 36 -3.22 14.00 15.09
CA ALA A 36 -2.47 14.57 16.20
C ALA A 36 -0.97 14.41 15.94
N GLY A 37 -0.18 15.38 16.37
CA GLY A 37 1.26 15.34 16.22
C GLY A 37 1.94 16.02 17.43
N LEU A 38 3.03 15.42 17.86
CA LEU A 38 3.92 15.92 18.89
C LEU A 38 5.33 15.99 18.28
N ASN A 39 5.98 17.12 18.46
CA ASN A 39 7.41 17.25 18.27
C ASN A 39 7.97 17.92 19.53
N TYR A 40 8.84 17.21 20.23
CA TYR A 40 9.42 17.65 21.48
C TYR A 40 10.94 17.63 21.41
N GLN A 41 11.55 18.76 21.71
CA GLN A 41 13.01 18.88 21.80
C GLN A 41 13.46 18.41 23.17
N LEU A 42 14.21 17.29 23.22
CA LEU A 42 14.75 16.72 24.44
C LEU A 42 16.01 17.44 24.90
N ALA A 43 16.86 17.79 23.94
CA ALA A 43 18.13 18.48 24.15
C ALA A 43 18.51 19.22 22.86
N ASP A 44 19.63 19.93 22.85
CA ASP A 44 20.16 20.56 21.65
C ASP A 44 20.31 19.52 20.53
N TYR A 45 19.64 19.78 19.40
CA TYR A 45 19.61 18.93 18.21
C TYR A 45 19.01 17.52 18.42
N SER A 46 18.31 17.27 19.54
CA SER A 46 17.65 16.00 19.87
C SER A 46 16.15 16.18 19.93
N PHE A 47 15.39 15.41 19.13
CA PHE A 47 13.95 15.58 18.99
C PHE A 47 13.26 14.22 19.05
N ILE A 48 12.16 14.13 19.80
CA ILE A 48 11.17 13.06 19.71
C ILE A 48 9.99 13.60 18.95
N ARG A 49 9.50 12.80 17.99
CA ARG A 49 8.25 13.06 17.30
C ARG A 49 7.30 11.87 17.44
N ALA A 50 6.03 12.17 17.63
CA ALA A 50 4.97 11.19 17.56
C ALA A 50 3.86 11.73 16.68
N SER A 51 3.26 10.89 15.85
CA SER A 51 2.11 11.27 15.05
C SER A 51 1.07 10.17 15.03
N PHE A 52 -0.18 10.58 14.95
CA PHE A 52 -1.34 9.73 14.73
C PHE A 52 -2.25 10.40 13.72
N GLY A 53 -2.72 9.65 12.74
CA GLY A 53 -3.66 10.16 11.75
C GLY A 53 -4.61 9.09 11.28
N GLN A 54 -5.89 9.43 11.22
CA GLN A 54 -6.90 8.62 10.55
C GLN A 54 -6.95 8.98 9.07
N GLY A 55 -7.24 7.98 8.24
CA GLY A 55 -7.44 8.10 6.81
C GLY A 55 -8.78 7.49 6.39
N TYR A 56 -9.34 8.07 5.37
CA TYR A 56 -10.57 7.60 4.75
C TYR A 56 -10.55 7.94 3.26
N ARG A 57 -10.95 6.99 2.42
CA ARG A 57 -11.02 7.17 0.97
C ARG A 57 -12.29 6.54 0.42
N ASN A 58 -13.09 7.32 -0.26
CA ASN A 58 -14.19 6.80 -1.07
C ASN A 58 -13.63 6.14 -2.34
N PRO A 59 -14.23 5.04 -2.81
CA PRO A 59 -13.91 4.51 -4.12
C PRO A 59 -14.14 5.56 -5.20
N SER A 60 -13.23 5.61 -6.17
CA SER A 60 -13.41 6.46 -7.35
C SER A 60 -14.54 5.94 -8.24
N ILE A 61 -15.00 6.80 -9.16
CA ILE A 61 -15.98 6.41 -10.19
C ILE A 61 -15.45 5.24 -11.02
N ASN A 62 -14.16 5.26 -11.36
CA ASN A 62 -13.54 4.19 -12.13
C ASN A 62 -13.50 2.87 -11.37
N GLU A 63 -13.20 2.88 -10.08
CA GLU A 63 -13.18 1.66 -9.27
C GLU A 63 -14.56 1.01 -9.16
N LYS A 64 -15.64 1.80 -9.19
CA LYS A 64 -17.02 1.31 -9.10
C LYS A 64 -17.63 0.95 -10.44
N TYR A 65 -17.41 1.76 -11.47
CA TYR A 65 -18.24 1.73 -12.68
C TYR A 65 -17.48 1.42 -13.97
N LEU A 66 -16.14 1.35 -13.92
CA LEU A 66 -15.36 1.12 -15.14
C LEU A 66 -15.68 -0.26 -15.73
N ARG A 67 -16.19 -0.26 -16.96
CA ARG A 67 -16.28 -1.43 -17.82
C ARG A 67 -15.43 -1.18 -19.06
N LYS A 68 -14.39 -1.97 -19.25
CA LYS A 68 -13.48 -1.86 -20.40
C LYS A 68 -12.98 -3.24 -20.80
N ASP A 69 -12.77 -3.45 -22.07
CA ASP A 69 -12.04 -4.59 -22.62
C ASP A 69 -10.68 -4.08 -23.13
N ILE A 70 -9.62 -4.81 -22.79
CA ILE A 70 -8.25 -4.49 -23.17
C ILE A 70 -7.63 -5.78 -23.74
N GLY A 71 -7.79 -5.98 -25.06
CA GLY A 71 -7.20 -7.13 -25.76
C GLY A 71 -7.72 -8.49 -25.28
N GLY A 72 -9.01 -8.58 -24.95
CA GLY A 72 -9.66 -9.82 -24.47
C GLY A 72 -9.63 -10.00 -22.96
N VAL A 73 -8.99 -9.10 -22.22
CA VAL A 73 -9.03 -9.04 -20.75
C VAL A 73 -9.96 -7.92 -20.32
N GLY A 74 -11.03 -8.27 -19.60
CA GLY A 74 -12.04 -7.30 -19.16
C GLY A 74 -11.64 -6.58 -17.88
N VAL A 75 -11.97 -5.28 -17.75
CA VAL A 75 -12.09 -4.63 -16.46
C VAL A 75 -13.57 -4.55 -16.12
N TYR A 76 -13.96 -5.07 -14.98
CA TYR A 76 -15.35 -5.23 -14.59
C TYR A 76 -15.72 -4.27 -13.44
N PRO A 77 -16.92 -3.64 -13.49
CA PRO A 77 -17.37 -2.76 -12.41
C PRO A 77 -17.72 -3.55 -11.15
N ASN A 78 -17.50 -2.95 -9.98
CA ASN A 78 -17.96 -3.47 -8.70
C ASN A 78 -18.73 -2.38 -7.93
N LEU A 79 -20.04 -2.50 -7.94
CA LEU A 79 -20.92 -1.51 -7.28
C LEU A 79 -20.91 -1.63 -5.75
N ASP A 80 -20.51 -2.78 -5.22
CA ASP A 80 -20.52 -3.10 -3.78
C ASP A 80 -19.23 -2.69 -3.06
N ILE A 81 -18.28 -2.11 -3.80
CA ILE A 81 -17.00 -1.67 -3.23
C ILE A 81 -17.23 -0.63 -2.13
N LYS A 82 -16.65 -0.89 -0.96
CA LYS A 82 -16.78 -0.06 0.24
C LYS A 82 -15.63 0.95 0.34
N PRO A 83 -15.84 2.07 1.04
CA PRO A 83 -14.77 3.00 1.34
C PRO A 83 -13.68 2.38 2.22
N GLU A 84 -12.43 2.67 1.89
CA GLU A 84 -11.29 2.32 2.73
C GLU A 84 -11.24 3.19 3.98
N LYS A 85 -10.81 2.60 5.08
CA LYS A 85 -10.60 3.29 6.36
C LYS A 85 -9.29 2.83 6.94
N GLY A 86 -8.59 3.75 7.59
CA GLY A 86 -7.35 3.36 8.23
C GLY A 86 -6.85 4.39 9.21
N PHE A 87 -5.80 4.03 9.88
CA PHE A 87 -5.00 4.95 10.68
C PHE A 87 -3.52 4.65 10.51
N ASN A 88 -2.72 5.66 10.74
CA ASN A 88 -1.28 5.57 10.84
C ASN A 88 -0.85 6.11 12.21
N ALA A 89 0.11 5.43 12.83
CA ALA A 89 0.80 5.88 14.03
C ALA A 89 2.31 5.79 13.80
N GLU A 90 3.04 6.80 14.21
CA GLU A 90 4.49 6.87 14.06
C GLU A 90 5.13 7.41 15.34
N LEU A 91 6.27 6.84 15.72
CA LEU A 91 7.14 7.35 16.76
C LEU A 91 8.56 7.43 16.22
N GLY A 92 9.17 8.61 16.30
CA GLY A 92 10.50 8.85 15.76
C GLY A 92 11.40 9.61 16.71
N PHE A 93 12.70 9.40 16.51
CA PHE A 93 13.76 10.12 17.20
C PHE A 93 14.74 10.68 16.15
N LYS A 94 15.02 11.96 16.26
CA LYS A 94 15.97 12.67 15.39
C LYS A 94 17.08 13.28 16.22
N GLN A 95 18.32 12.98 15.83
CA GLN A 95 19.53 13.46 16.51
C GLN A 95 20.45 14.16 15.55
N GLY A 96 20.84 15.39 15.88
CA GLY A 96 21.95 16.08 15.22
C GLY A 96 23.29 15.51 15.68
N TYR A 97 24.25 15.46 14.80
CA TYR A 97 25.62 15.04 15.12
C TYR A 97 26.66 15.93 14.44
N LYS A 98 27.79 16.03 15.12
CA LYS A 98 29.01 16.64 14.59
C LYS A 98 30.20 15.83 15.08
N ILE A 99 30.80 15.06 14.18
CA ILE A 99 31.95 14.17 14.45
C ILE A 99 33.07 14.54 13.47
N GLY A 100 34.04 15.27 13.95
CA GLY A 100 35.10 15.82 13.09
C GLY A 100 34.52 16.69 11.97
N ASN A 101 34.74 16.30 10.73
CA ASN A 101 34.27 17.01 9.55
C ASN A 101 32.86 16.60 9.08
N PHE A 102 32.26 15.57 9.72
CA PHE A 102 30.90 15.17 9.50
C PHE A 102 29.95 15.97 10.37
N GLN A 103 28.91 16.51 9.77
CA GLN A 103 27.79 17.10 10.51
C GLN A 103 26.48 16.81 9.80
N GLY A 104 25.42 16.55 10.56
CA GLY A 104 24.13 16.23 9.99
C GLY A 104 23.13 15.77 11.03
N PHE A 105 22.11 15.05 10.56
CA PHE A 105 21.09 14.43 11.39
C PHE A 105 20.95 12.97 11.05
N VAL A 106 20.73 12.16 12.06
CA VAL A 106 20.16 10.81 11.93
C VAL A 106 18.73 10.84 12.44
N ASP A 107 17.85 10.14 11.76
CA ASP A 107 16.44 10.04 12.09
C ASP A 107 16.03 8.56 12.04
N VAL A 108 15.40 8.07 13.11
CA VAL A 108 14.87 6.71 13.21
C VAL A 108 13.42 6.79 13.61
N ALA A 109 12.54 6.15 12.87
CA ALA A 109 11.12 6.10 13.18
C ALA A 109 10.56 4.69 13.02
N GLY A 110 9.73 4.28 13.97
CA GLY A 110 8.84 3.13 13.83
C GLY A 110 7.46 3.58 13.42
N PHE A 111 6.82 2.87 12.51
CA PHE A 111 5.47 3.18 12.05
C PHE A 111 4.58 1.95 12.05
N TYR A 112 3.28 2.19 12.23
CA TYR A 112 2.23 1.20 12.11
C TYR A 112 1.03 1.81 11.39
N THR A 113 0.60 1.16 10.31
CA THR A 113 -0.57 1.53 9.53
C THR A 113 -1.52 0.36 9.45
N GLN A 114 -2.80 0.60 9.72
CA GLN A 114 -3.85 -0.39 9.55
C GLN A 114 -4.92 0.16 8.60
N TYR A 115 -5.31 -0.67 7.63
CA TYR A 115 -6.45 -0.43 6.76
C TYR A 115 -7.55 -1.45 7.01
N LYS A 116 -8.79 -1.03 6.89
CA LYS A 116 -9.99 -1.86 6.77
C LYS A 116 -10.63 -1.57 5.43
N ASP A 117 -11.17 -2.62 4.83
CA ASP A 117 -11.82 -2.52 3.53
C ASP A 117 -10.86 -1.95 2.45
N MET A 118 -9.55 -2.25 2.51
CA MET A 118 -8.56 -1.78 1.53
C MET A 118 -8.95 -2.25 0.13
N VAL A 119 -8.91 -1.35 -0.85
CA VAL A 119 -9.27 -1.68 -2.22
C VAL A 119 -8.05 -2.22 -2.96
N GLU A 120 -8.20 -3.41 -3.52
CA GLU A 120 -7.20 -4.04 -4.37
C GLU A 120 -7.81 -4.47 -5.70
N PHE A 121 -6.96 -4.57 -6.71
CA PHE A 121 -7.30 -5.08 -8.03
C PHE A 121 -7.13 -6.60 -8.03
N GLN A 122 -8.20 -7.33 -8.36
CA GLN A 122 -8.19 -8.80 -8.38
C GLN A 122 -8.50 -9.31 -9.78
N PHE A 123 -7.67 -10.23 -10.26
CA PHE A 123 -7.91 -10.96 -11.49
C PHE A 123 -8.78 -12.19 -11.23
N GLY A 124 -9.62 -12.55 -12.21
CA GLY A 124 -10.51 -13.70 -12.09
C GLY A 124 -11.37 -13.94 -13.32
N LEU A 125 -12.31 -14.86 -13.15
CA LEU A 125 -13.42 -15.08 -14.09
C LEU A 125 -14.65 -14.34 -13.61
N PHE A 126 -15.34 -13.68 -14.51
CA PHE A 126 -16.50 -12.84 -14.20
C PHE A 126 -17.68 -13.20 -15.08
N ASN A 127 -18.87 -13.20 -14.48
CA ASN A 127 -20.12 -13.29 -15.22
C ASN A 127 -20.31 -12.03 -16.08
N ASN A 128 -20.60 -12.19 -17.35
CA ASN A 128 -20.81 -11.04 -18.25
C ASN A 128 -22.15 -10.33 -18.03
N ALA A 129 -23.11 -10.97 -17.36
CA ALA A 129 -24.44 -10.39 -17.13
C ALA A 129 -24.50 -9.44 -15.93
N ASP A 130 -23.88 -9.83 -14.81
CA ASP A 130 -23.95 -9.09 -13.54
C ASP A 130 -22.57 -8.71 -12.98
N TYR A 131 -21.49 -9.10 -13.66
CA TYR A 131 -20.09 -8.83 -13.29
C TYR A 131 -19.65 -9.46 -11.97
N THR A 132 -20.38 -10.44 -11.47
CA THR A 132 -19.96 -11.18 -10.27
C THR A 132 -18.77 -12.06 -10.57
N MET A 133 -17.84 -12.14 -9.63
CA MET A 133 -16.69 -13.04 -9.74
C MET A 133 -17.16 -14.49 -9.57
N ILE A 134 -16.71 -15.37 -10.47
CA ILE A 134 -16.97 -16.80 -10.40
C ILE A 134 -15.94 -17.40 -9.45
N ASN A 135 -16.42 -17.93 -8.33
CA ASN A 135 -15.57 -18.42 -7.23
C ASN A 135 -15.50 -19.94 -7.14
N SER A 136 -16.31 -20.66 -7.92
CA SER A 136 -16.37 -22.11 -7.86
C SER A 136 -16.68 -22.75 -9.23
N ILE A 137 -16.32 -24.03 -9.40
CA ILE A 137 -16.69 -24.82 -10.58
C ILE A 137 -18.23 -24.95 -10.68
N SER A 138 -18.91 -25.13 -9.56
CA SER A 138 -20.38 -25.21 -9.52
C SER A 138 -21.03 -23.93 -10.03
N ASP A 139 -20.48 -22.76 -9.72
CA ASP A 139 -20.98 -21.49 -10.25
C ASP A 139 -20.71 -21.38 -11.76
N ALA A 140 -19.53 -21.77 -12.23
CA ALA A 140 -19.20 -21.81 -13.64
C ALA A 140 -20.14 -22.74 -14.43
N ILE A 141 -20.39 -23.95 -13.92
CA ILE A 141 -21.31 -24.92 -14.54
C ILE A 141 -22.73 -24.35 -14.59
N ARG A 142 -23.22 -23.77 -13.48
CA ARG A 142 -24.56 -23.16 -13.42
C ARG A 142 -24.73 -22.06 -14.47
N MET A 143 -23.70 -21.27 -14.69
CA MET A 143 -23.72 -20.19 -15.67
C MET A 143 -23.71 -20.72 -17.10
N ILE A 144 -22.86 -21.72 -17.40
CA ILE A 144 -22.80 -22.36 -18.74
C ILE A 144 -24.14 -23.01 -19.05
N THR A 145 -24.71 -23.76 -18.12
CA THR A 145 -26.02 -24.41 -18.29
C THR A 145 -27.18 -23.42 -18.36
N GLY A 146 -27.03 -22.23 -17.72
CA GLY A 146 -27.98 -21.13 -17.79
C GLY A 146 -27.81 -20.26 -19.03
N GLY A 147 -26.91 -20.60 -19.97
CA GLY A 147 -26.64 -19.82 -21.18
C GLY A 147 -25.97 -18.47 -20.95
N GLN A 148 -25.36 -18.27 -19.80
CA GLN A 148 -24.64 -17.03 -19.45
C GLN A 148 -23.17 -17.15 -19.87
N GLY A 149 -22.65 -16.08 -20.49
CA GLY A 149 -21.24 -15.98 -20.84
C GLY A 149 -20.39 -15.52 -19.66
N PHE A 150 -19.12 -15.89 -19.68
CA PHE A 150 -18.13 -15.38 -18.74
C PHE A 150 -16.91 -14.83 -19.48
N GLY A 151 -16.13 -13.99 -18.80
CA GLY A 151 -14.89 -13.42 -19.33
C GLY A 151 -13.78 -13.41 -18.29
N ILE A 152 -12.55 -13.47 -18.80
CA ILE A 152 -11.35 -13.26 -17.96
C ILE A 152 -11.15 -11.77 -17.79
N GLY A 153 -10.81 -11.34 -16.58
CA GLY A 153 -10.53 -9.94 -16.35
C GLY A 153 -10.16 -9.62 -14.92
N ALA A 154 -10.31 -8.37 -14.59
CA ALA A 154 -10.01 -7.87 -13.28
C ALA A 154 -11.11 -6.94 -12.76
N GLN A 155 -11.21 -6.85 -11.46
CA GLN A 155 -12.20 -6.03 -10.76
C GLN A 155 -11.60 -5.48 -9.47
N PHE A 156 -12.02 -4.31 -9.04
CA PHE A 156 -11.63 -3.78 -7.73
C PHE A 156 -12.47 -4.43 -6.62
N HIS A 157 -11.81 -4.95 -5.60
CA HIS A 157 -12.43 -5.57 -4.42
C HIS A 157 -11.85 -5.01 -3.14
N ASN A 158 -12.65 -5.04 -2.07
CA ASN A 158 -12.14 -4.77 -0.74
C ASN A 158 -11.48 -6.03 -0.17
N VAL A 159 -10.21 -5.91 0.26
CA VAL A 159 -9.60 -6.85 1.19
C VAL A 159 -9.96 -6.46 2.61
N SER A 160 -10.22 -7.43 3.47
CA SER A 160 -10.86 -7.15 4.76
C SER A 160 -9.97 -6.32 5.68
N LYS A 161 -8.69 -6.65 5.80
CA LYS A 161 -7.76 -5.97 6.71
C LYS A 161 -6.33 -6.02 6.23
N ALA A 162 -5.69 -4.87 6.15
CA ALA A 162 -4.26 -4.77 5.83
C ALA A 162 -3.51 -4.09 6.99
N GLN A 163 -2.35 -4.66 7.34
CA GLN A 163 -1.44 -4.10 8.33
C GLN A 163 -0.08 -3.90 7.70
N ILE A 164 0.48 -2.72 7.89
CA ILE A 164 1.79 -2.36 7.38
C ILE A 164 2.56 -1.72 8.53
N TYR A 165 3.63 -2.34 8.96
CA TYR A 165 4.49 -1.78 10.01
C TYR A 165 5.95 -1.92 9.63
N GLY A 166 6.78 -1.10 10.24
CA GLY A 166 8.18 -1.11 9.91
C GLY A 166 8.99 -0.05 10.63
N VAL A 167 10.22 0.07 10.17
CA VAL A 167 11.19 1.03 10.67
C VAL A 167 11.80 1.78 9.49
N GLU A 168 11.90 3.08 9.64
CA GLU A 168 12.61 3.98 8.74
C GLU A 168 13.84 4.52 9.44
N ILE A 169 15.00 4.47 8.77
CA ILE A 169 16.25 5.03 9.21
C ILE A 169 16.76 5.94 8.11
N SER A 170 17.04 7.18 8.43
CA SER A 170 17.64 8.10 7.47
C SER A 170 18.74 8.94 8.10
N THR A 171 19.68 9.35 7.27
CA THR A 171 20.70 10.33 7.66
C THR A 171 20.95 11.28 6.52
N ASN A 172 21.08 12.54 6.85
CA ASN A 172 21.48 13.57 5.91
C ASN A 172 22.52 14.48 6.55
N GLY A 173 23.42 14.98 5.74
CA GLY A 173 24.46 15.84 6.26
C GLY A 173 25.48 16.24 5.23
N VAL A 174 26.57 16.77 5.74
CA VAL A 174 27.71 17.23 4.95
C VAL A 174 29.03 16.77 5.57
N TYR A 175 29.93 16.32 4.71
CA TYR A 175 31.33 16.14 5.04
C TYR A 175 32.16 17.27 4.43
N ASN A 176 32.88 18.02 5.26
CA ASN A 176 33.70 19.13 4.85
C ASN A 176 35.16 18.67 4.68
N PHE A 177 35.64 18.45 3.48
CA PHE A 177 37.06 18.16 3.21
C PHE A 177 37.94 19.38 3.47
N ASN A 178 37.49 20.52 2.96
CA ASN A 178 38.10 21.85 3.14
C ASN A 178 37.09 22.94 2.80
N LYS A 179 37.51 24.23 2.81
CA LYS A 179 36.64 25.39 2.53
C LYS A 179 35.97 25.33 1.16
N ASN A 180 36.58 24.67 0.17
CA ASN A 180 36.14 24.66 -1.22
C ASN A 180 35.63 23.30 -1.69
N THR A 181 35.67 22.27 -0.83
CA THR A 181 35.29 20.89 -1.17
C THR A 181 34.39 20.31 -0.09
N LYS A 182 33.19 19.91 -0.50
CA LYS A 182 32.18 19.35 0.39
C LYS A 182 31.50 18.15 -0.27
N LEU A 183 31.07 17.21 0.53
CA LEU A 183 30.19 16.11 0.13
C LEU A 183 28.91 16.18 0.92
N PHE A 184 27.79 16.42 0.26
CA PHE A 184 26.45 16.31 0.83
C PHE A 184 25.98 14.88 0.62
N TYR A 185 25.28 14.34 1.60
CA TYR A 185 24.71 13.00 1.52
C TYR A 185 23.32 12.96 2.14
N ASN A 186 22.48 12.12 1.55
CA ASN A 186 21.17 11.78 2.06
C ASN A 186 20.96 10.27 1.82
N LEU A 187 20.92 9.50 2.91
CA LEU A 187 20.77 8.05 2.89
C LEU A 187 19.50 7.70 3.63
N GLY A 188 18.70 6.82 3.06
CA GLY A 188 17.46 6.36 3.67
C GLY A 188 17.27 4.87 3.45
N TYR A 189 16.85 4.18 4.49
CA TYR A 189 16.47 2.78 4.48
C TYR A 189 15.13 2.61 5.16
N VAL A 190 14.25 1.83 4.53
CA VAL A 190 12.93 1.49 5.09
C VAL A 190 12.78 -0.03 5.07
N TYR A 191 12.49 -0.58 6.24
CA TYR A 191 11.96 -1.93 6.38
C TYR A 191 10.45 -1.85 6.56
N THR A 192 9.72 -2.65 5.79
CA THR A 192 8.26 -2.71 5.81
C THR A 192 7.80 -4.15 5.89
N GLU A 193 6.90 -4.45 6.80
CA GLU A 193 6.20 -5.73 6.89
C GLU A 193 4.74 -5.53 6.46
N PRO A 194 4.39 -5.78 5.18
CA PRO A 194 3.04 -5.59 4.65
C PRO A 194 2.25 -6.89 4.78
N ARG A 195 1.32 -6.97 5.72
CA ARG A 195 0.53 -8.18 6.01
C ARG A 195 -0.95 -8.02 5.67
N ASP A 196 -1.51 -9.10 5.13
CA ASP A 196 -2.94 -9.34 5.21
C ASP A 196 -3.26 -9.85 6.62
N ALA A 197 -4.01 -9.09 7.41
CA ALA A 197 -4.29 -9.41 8.81
C ALA A 197 -5.39 -10.46 8.98
N ASP A 198 -6.16 -10.74 7.94
CA ASP A 198 -7.21 -11.77 7.94
C ASP A 198 -6.74 -13.05 7.25
N TYR A 199 -5.48 -13.10 6.82
CA TYR A 199 -4.89 -14.33 6.28
C TYR A 199 -4.92 -15.44 7.33
N LYS A 200 -5.60 -16.50 7.00
CA LYS A 200 -5.58 -17.75 7.78
C LYS A 200 -4.61 -18.71 7.10
N GLU A 201 -3.66 -19.21 7.84
CA GLU A 201 -2.77 -20.27 7.38
C GLU A 201 -3.64 -21.49 7.02
N ARG A 202 -3.72 -21.84 5.74
CA ARG A 202 -4.41 -23.03 5.26
C ARG A 202 -3.42 -24.17 5.24
N ASN A 203 -3.89 -25.37 5.57
CA ASN A 203 -3.09 -26.57 5.38
C ASN A 203 -2.87 -26.79 3.88
N GLU A 204 -1.61 -26.75 3.43
CA GLU A 204 -1.21 -26.93 2.02
C GLU A 204 -1.78 -28.21 1.39
N ALA A 205 -2.15 -29.20 2.19
CA ALA A 205 -2.77 -30.45 1.74
C ALA A 205 -4.23 -30.29 1.27
N GLU A 206 -4.97 -29.31 1.77
CA GLU A 206 -6.34 -29.01 1.32
C GLU A 206 -6.36 -28.21 0.02
N ASP A 207 -5.33 -27.42 -0.25
CA ASP A 207 -5.26 -26.54 -1.44
C ASP A 207 -5.01 -27.29 -2.75
N LEU A 208 -4.46 -28.50 -2.72
CA LEU A 208 -4.14 -29.29 -3.93
C LEU A 208 -5.36 -29.95 -4.58
N TYR A 209 -6.47 -30.10 -3.84
CA TYR A 209 -7.68 -30.79 -4.31
C TYR A 209 -8.92 -29.89 -4.36
N THR A 210 -8.85 -28.66 -3.89
CA THR A 210 -9.97 -27.74 -3.96
C THR A 210 -9.95 -26.97 -5.29
N ASP A 211 -11.10 -26.93 -5.87
CA ASP A 211 -11.58 -26.26 -7.06
C ASP A 211 -10.57 -25.31 -7.75
N PRO A 212 -10.00 -25.66 -8.92
CA PRO A 212 -9.06 -24.81 -9.67
C PRO A 212 -9.65 -23.44 -10.07
N LEU A 213 -10.97 -23.23 -9.96
CA LEU A 213 -11.64 -21.96 -10.21
C LEU A 213 -11.81 -21.10 -8.94
N GLN A 214 -11.34 -21.50 -7.78
CA GLN A 214 -11.28 -20.62 -6.61
C GLN A 214 -10.21 -19.54 -6.76
N MET A 215 -10.34 -18.77 -7.83
CA MET A 215 -9.39 -17.71 -8.18
C MET A 215 -9.34 -16.56 -7.19
N LYS A 216 -10.44 -16.30 -6.48
CA LYS A 216 -10.50 -15.28 -5.43
C LYS A 216 -9.57 -15.62 -4.26
N GLU A 217 -9.49 -16.88 -3.89
CA GLU A 217 -8.62 -17.34 -2.82
C GLU A 217 -7.17 -17.47 -3.28
N LYS A 218 -6.93 -17.87 -4.52
CA LYS A 218 -5.60 -17.96 -5.11
C LYS A 218 -4.95 -16.59 -5.38
N SER A 219 -5.74 -15.57 -5.64
CA SER A 219 -5.24 -14.20 -5.80
C SER A 219 -4.66 -13.62 -4.48
N ASN A 220 -5.07 -14.15 -3.31
CA ASN A 220 -4.63 -13.74 -1.98
C ASN A 220 -3.95 -14.88 -1.20
N THR A 221 -3.19 -15.74 -1.86
CA THR A 221 -2.58 -16.94 -1.26
C THR A 221 -1.43 -16.70 -0.30
N GLY A 222 -1.10 -15.47 0.03
CA GLY A 222 0.03 -15.16 0.89
C GLY A 222 -0.34 -14.29 2.08
N LYS A 223 0.39 -14.48 3.18
CA LYS A 223 0.34 -13.60 4.36
C LYS A 223 0.78 -12.15 4.07
N TYR A 224 1.31 -11.89 2.88
CA TYR A 224 1.81 -10.59 2.47
C TYR A 224 0.86 -9.90 1.48
N LEU A 225 0.74 -8.59 1.62
CA LEU A 225 0.06 -7.76 0.63
C LEU A 225 0.85 -7.76 -0.68
N LYS A 226 0.13 -7.84 -1.79
CA LYS A 226 0.73 -7.92 -3.14
C LYS A 226 1.50 -6.66 -3.53
N TYR A 227 2.51 -6.84 -4.39
CA TYR A 227 3.29 -5.77 -5.04
C TYR A 227 4.04 -4.84 -4.09
N ARG A 228 4.40 -5.31 -2.87
CA ARG A 228 5.09 -4.51 -1.86
C ARG A 228 6.46 -5.11 -1.53
N PRO A 229 7.56 -4.39 -1.78
CA PRO A 229 8.87 -4.80 -1.33
C PRO A 229 8.99 -4.62 0.19
N LYS A 230 9.74 -5.50 0.85
CA LYS A 230 10.03 -5.36 2.30
C LYS A 230 11.12 -4.35 2.60
N HIS A 231 12.10 -4.25 1.73
CA HIS A 231 13.25 -3.39 1.94
C HIS A 231 13.34 -2.36 0.82
N SER A 232 13.62 -1.13 1.18
CA SER A 232 13.90 -0.05 0.25
C SER A 232 15.10 0.74 0.74
N PHE A 233 16.04 1.00 -0.14
CA PHE A 233 17.19 1.85 0.12
C PHE A 233 17.26 2.97 -0.91
N LYS A 234 17.58 4.18 -0.47
CA LYS A 234 17.85 5.33 -1.34
C LYS A 234 19.10 6.04 -0.85
N ALA A 235 19.94 6.43 -1.77
CA ALA A 235 21.11 7.24 -1.51
C ALA A 235 21.22 8.36 -2.53
N THR A 236 21.47 9.55 -2.05
CA THR A 236 21.82 10.72 -2.86
C THR A 236 23.12 11.27 -2.32
N VAL A 237 24.08 11.50 -3.19
CA VAL A 237 25.34 12.15 -2.87
C VAL A 237 25.62 13.26 -3.87
N ASP A 238 26.04 14.43 -3.36
CA ASP A 238 26.40 15.60 -4.15
C ASP A 238 27.79 16.06 -3.71
N PHE A 239 28.75 15.91 -4.61
CA PHE A 239 30.13 16.36 -4.43
C PHE A 239 30.31 17.75 -5.02
N GLN A 240 30.66 18.69 -4.17
CA GLN A 240 30.95 20.07 -4.55
C GLN A 240 32.46 20.30 -4.47
N TRP A 241 33.04 20.74 -5.57
CA TRP A 241 34.41 21.18 -5.64
C TRP A 241 34.51 22.53 -6.36
N LYS A 242 34.81 23.59 -5.60
CA LYS A 242 34.82 24.97 -6.12
C LYS A 242 33.50 25.32 -6.81
N ARG A 243 33.48 25.39 -8.15
CA ARG A 243 32.33 25.72 -8.99
C ARG A 243 31.71 24.48 -9.67
N ILE A 244 32.25 23.29 -9.41
CA ILE A 244 31.80 22.04 -10.02
C ILE A 244 30.97 21.29 -8.99
N ASN A 245 29.79 20.83 -9.40
CA ASN A 245 28.93 19.95 -8.62
C ASN A 245 28.69 18.67 -9.40
N LEU A 246 28.90 17.52 -8.75
CA LEU A 246 28.64 16.21 -9.30
C LEU A 246 27.69 15.47 -8.36
N GLY A 247 26.53 15.07 -8.86
CA GLY A 247 25.50 14.36 -8.10
C GLY A 247 25.29 12.94 -8.60
N ALA A 248 24.99 12.01 -7.68
CA ALA A 248 24.59 10.66 -7.97
C ALA A 248 23.43 10.23 -7.09
N ASN A 249 22.49 9.47 -7.66
CA ASN A 249 21.35 8.90 -6.96
C ASN A 249 21.29 7.40 -7.20
N VAL A 250 21.04 6.65 -6.12
CA VAL A 250 20.80 5.21 -6.16
C VAL A 250 19.50 4.92 -5.43
N ALA A 251 18.67 4.09 -6.03
CA ALA A 251 17.47 3.55 -5.39
C ALA A 251 17.44 2.04 -5.61
N TRP A 252 17.24 1.31 -4.53
CA TRP A 252 17.12 -0.14 -4.55
C TRP A 252 15.90 -0.59 -3.76
N LYS A 253 15.23 -1.63 -4.23
CA LYS A 253 14.11 -2.28 -3.54
C LYS A 253 14.33 -3.79 -3.58
N SER A 254 13.98 -4.47 -2.50
CA SER A 254 13.97 -5.92 -2.47
C SER A 254 12.91 -6.49 -3.40
N LYS A 255 13.04 -7.76 -3.72
CA LYS A 255 12.01 -8.51 -4.46
C LYS A 255 10.64 -8.43 -3.79
N ILE A 256 9.61 -8.49 -4.61
CA ILE A 256 8.21 -8.55 -4.21
C ILE A 256 7.90 -10.00 -3.83
N LEU A 257 7.31 -10.21 -2.64
CA LEU A 257 7.03 -11.55 -2.10
C LEU A 257 5.65 -12.10 -2.49
N ALA A 258 4.73 -11.21 -2.90
CA ALA A 258 3.38 -11.60 -3.27
C ALA A 258 2.94 -10.85 -4.53
N VAL A 259 2.46 -11.61 -5.52
CA VAL A 259 1.89 -11.13 -6.79
C VAL A 259 0.61 -11.92 -7.08
N ASP A 260 -0.22 -11.43 -8.00
CA ASP A 260 -1.39 -12.19 -8.44
C ASP A 260 -0.96 -13.49 -9.13
N TYR A 261 -1.59 -14.59 -8.75
CA TYR A 261 -1.30 -15.91 -9.30
C TYR A 261 -1.49 -15.96 -10.83
N LEU A 262 -2.50 -15.27 -11.36
CA LEU A 262 -2.75 -15.18 -12.81
C LEU A 262 -1.68 -14.39 -13.58
N MET A 263 -0.86 -13.62 -12.88
CA MET A 263 0.29 -12.93 -13.47
C MET A 263 1.56 -13.81 -13.46
N MET A 264 1.49 -14.97 -12.79
CA MET A 264 2.56 -15.95 -12.79
C MET A 264 2.33 -16.94 -13.92
N ASP A 265 3.24 -16.98 -14.89
CA ASP A 265 3.34 -18.07 -15.86
C ASP A 265 3.66 -19.39 -15.13
N GLU A 266 3.47 -20.54 -15.79
CA GLU A 266 3.78 -21.89 -15.25
C GLU A 266 5.24 -22.06 -14.77
N ARG A 267 6.08 -21.06 -14.95
CA ARG A 267 7.46 -20.99 -14.47
C ARG A 267 7.66 -19.90 -13.41
N PRO A 268 7.18 -20.13 -12.17
CA PRO A 268 7.24 -19.11 -11.11
C PRO A 268 8.66 -18.59 -10.81
N LYS A 269 9.69 -19.41 -11.03
CA LYS A 269 11.10 -19.01 -10.80
C LYS A 269 11.60 -17.96 -11.78
N ALA A 270 11.28 -18.08 -13.07
CA ALA A 270 11.76 -17.15 -14.09
C ALA A 270 11.14 -15.76 -14.00
N GLN A 271 9.89 -15.65 -13.52
CA GLN A 271 9.24 -14.35 -13.33
C GLN A 271 9.65 -13.65 -12.04
N LEU A 272 9.95 -14.39 -10.98
CA LEU A 272 10.53 -13.82 -9.76
C LEU A 272 11.91 -13.22 -10.02
N ASP A 273 12.71 -13.84 -10.90
CA ASP A 273 14.03 -13.33 -11.29
C ASP A 273 13.95 -12.04 -12.12
N LEU A 274 12.86 -11.83 -12.90
CA LEU A 274 12.62 -10.57 -13.64
C LEU A 274 12.18 -9.40 -12.73
N MET A 275 11.73 -9.69 -11.51
CA MET A 275 11.36 -8.67 -10.52
C MET A 275 12.54 -8.27 -9.61
N ASP A 276 13.70 -8.90 -9.77
CA ASP A 276 14.93 -8.58 -9.04
C ASP A 276 15.74 -7.40 -9.67
N TYR A 277 15.19 -6.72 -10.69
CA TYR A 277 15.79 -5.53 -11.34
C TYR A 277 15.15 -4.22 -10.92
#